data_b652a05de7f60980afbfd50c24f05f1f
#
_entry.id   b652a05de7f60980afbfd50c24f05f1f
#
_cell.length_a   1.000
_cell.length_b   1.000
_cell.length_c   1.000
_cell.angle_alpha   90.00
_cell.angle_beta   90.00
_cell.angle_gamma   90.00
#
_symmetry.space_group_name_H-M   'P 1'
#
loop_
_entity.id
_entity.type
_entity.pdbx_description
1 polymer ?
#
loop_
_entity_poly.entity_id
_entity_poly.type
_entity_poly.pdbx_seq_one_letter_code
_entity_poly.pdbx_strand_id
1 'polypeptide(L)'
;MEAQKDFSWTFLQILRNLLTNPRSLQAGIIIFAGLFLADLLFRSFFKTFSDFLEGGDTEILWAEIDVGFAPILWLVFITLILGSLTIVISFAAEKVPKLIDLYMGHWPSLFFVWFTIALYVHALTIKLMAEMQMDVRPSLILNYNILLPLFMIIGFPFILSILYSTKTGKVIEQLFGSIQQVYLKLASIGPTGDLHPKKRLKWQKHLFETTNQLIDLLVYVPYKEPKAQIIEGFGDLLIEYLKWKKDFPVSFFEVTEDIREDISFKTLKGQFDDIEKDRVFYELKNFRVIGNAFISFIEAGEFDLSTLCVDQVQRIGVQAVELKHDKMIDLVLIHLNTHLRFALKHGRFNNEPRNLYNLIFHYGKFVQSLIEHRDLPRVKTSYGHYLFYGQAIFEALLDAPSLAFILDTLATEMKKGLIKMYELHWDREHYFEQLKQFLLLDNLQNIDRGFAFNFFSKNHGIRLLHIGMALFFLENNEEEWARLIAKDTMQDYDLLGKETFHKTMNTIYARLQFSGPTFWEDTDRGNVNIYYSPHQNQINVFREIQNEYVGMQPKPAKVI
;
A
#
# COMPACT_ATOMS: atom_id res chain seq x y z
N MET A 1 -25.69 -21.62 -19.01
CA MET A 1 -24.84 -22.48 -19.89
C MET A 1 -23.36 -22.11 -19.76
N GLU A 2 -22.97 -20.85 -19.59
CA GLU A 2 -21.56 -20.45 -19.31
C GLU A 2 -21.09 -20.92 -17.92
N ALA A 3 -21.85 -20.70 -16.87
CA ALA A 3 -21.49 -21.15 -15.50
C ALA A 3 -21.27 -22.66 -15.37
N GLN A 4 -21.91 -23.47 -16.23
CA GLN A 4 -21.75 -24.92 -16.21
C GLN A 4 -20.49 -25.39 -16.96
N LYS A 5 -19.99 -24.58 -17.92
CA LYS A 5 -18.69 -24.80 -18.59
C LYS A 5 -17.52 -24.45 -17.67
N ASP A 6 -17.62 -23.37 -16.89
CA ASP A 6 -16.56 -22.95 -15.97
C ASP A 6 -16.38 -23.94 -14.82
N PHE A 7 -17.46 -24.50 -14.29
CA PHE A 7 -17.39 -25.49 -13.22
C PHE A 7 -16.67 -26.77 -13.66
N SER A 8 -16.99 -27.29 -14.85
CA SER A 8 -16.33 -28.49 -15.38
C SER A 8 -14.84 -28.27 -15.68
N TRP A 9 -14.49 -27.08 -16.13
CA TRP A 9 -13.12 -26.70 -16.44
C TRP A 9 -12.26 -26.56 -15.17
N THR A 10 -12.80 -25.93 -14.14
CA THR A 10 -12.13 -25.77 -12.83
C THR A 10 -11.90 -27.14 -12.17
N PHE A 11 -12.89 -28.04 -12.23
CA PHE A 11 -12.75 -29.41 -11.71
C PHE A 11 -11.63 -30.19 -12.42
N LEU A 12 -11.58 -30.11 -13.76
CA LEU A 12 -10.54 -30.76 -14.56
C LEU A 12 -9.14 -30.18 -14.28
N GLN A 13 -9.04 -28.87 -14.03
CA GLN A 13 -7.78 -28.25 -13.62
C GLN A 13 -7.31 -28.73 -12.25
N ILE A 14 -8.21 -28.82 -11.28
CA ILE A 14 -7.89 -29.36 -9.95
C ILE A 14 -7.39 -30.79 -10.06
N LEU A 15 -8.11 -31.63 -10.80
CA LEU A 15 -7.74 -33.04 -11.00
C LEU A 15 -6.40 -33.18 -11.73
N ARG A 16 -6.20 -32.39 -12.79
CA ARG A 16 -4.93 -32.35 -13.51
C ARG A 16 -3.76 -31.95 -12.61
N ASN A 17 -3.92 -30.89 -11.81
CA ASN A 17 -2.86 -30.41 -10.91
C ASN A 17 -2.58 -31.42 -9.78
N LEU A 18 -3.59 -32.10 -9.23
CA LEU A 18 -3.42 -33.19 -8.27
C LEU A 18 -2.55 -34.32 -8.84
N LEU A 19 -2.76 -34.67 -10.10
CA LEU A 19 -2.07 -35.79 -10.76
C LEU A 19 -0.72 -35.39 -11.37
N THR A 20 -0.51 -34.13 -11.75
CA THR A 20 0.74 -33.70 -12.41
C THR A 20 1.76 -33.08 -11.46
N ASN A 21 1.34 -32.65 -10.25
CA ASN A 21 2.27 -32.07 -9.27
C ASN A 21 3.04 -33.20 -8.54
N PRO A 22 4.37 -33.30 -8.71
CA PRO A 22 5.16 -34.39 -8.13
C PRO A 22 5.10 -34.44 -6.61
N ARG A 23 4.91 -33.30 -5.94
CA ARG A 23 4.76 -33.24 -4.47
C ARG A 23 3.40 -33.79 -4.02
N SER A 24 2.35 -33.51 -4.79
CA SER A 24 1.01 -34.04 -4.52
C SER A 24 0.99 -35.57 -4.67
N LEU A 25 1.59 -36.09 -5.74
CA LEU A 25 1.72 -37.53 -5.94
C LEU A 25 2.54 -38.23 -4.83
N GLN A 26 3.66 -37.63 -4.41
CA GLN A 26 4.46 -38.14 -3.31
C GLN A 26 3.63 -38.18 -2.02
N ALA A 27 2.86 -37.13 -1.72
CA ALA A 27 1.95 -37.12 -0.57
C ALA A 27 0.92 -38.24 -0.68
N GLY A 28 0.29 -38.42 -1.83
CA GLY A 28 -0.65 -39.52 -2.08
C GLY A 28 -0.02 -40.88 -1.80
N ILE A 29 1.14 -41.16 -2.39
CA ILE A 29 1.85 -42.44 -2.18
C ILE A 29 2.16 -42.68 -0.69
N ILE A 30 2.65 -41.66 0.02
CA ILE A 30 2.96 -41.79 1.47
C ILE A 30 1.69 -42.09 2.27
N ILE A 31 0.58 -41.42 1.98
CA ILE A 31 -0.70 -41.61 2.66
C ILE A 31 -1.24 -43.02 2.41
N PHE A 32 -1.23 -43.48 1.14
CA PHE A 32 -1.64 -44.85 0.79
C PHE A 32 -0.78 -45.88 1.49
N ALA A 33 0.55 -45.79 1.39
CA ALA A 33 1.45 -46.71 2.04
C ALA A 33 1.28 -46.72 3.56
N GLY A 34 1.14 -45.54 4.17
CA GLY A 34 0.90 -45.37 5.60
C GLY A 34 -0.41 -45.99 6.06
N LEU A 35 -1.50 -45.82 5.29
CA LEU A 35 -2.80 -46.41 5.61
C LEU A 35 -2.79 -47.93 5.53
N PHE A 36 -2.21 -48.51 4.46
CA PHE A 36 -2.10 -49.97 4.33
C PHE A 36 -1.16 -50.58 5.37
N LEU A 37 -0.08 -49.87 5.73
CA LEU A 37 0.78 -50.31 6.83
C LEU A 37 0.05 -50.28 8.17
N ALA A 38 -0.73 -49.22 8.42
CA ALA A 38 -1.56 -49.12 9.61
C ALA A 38 -2.60 -50.24 9.71
N ASP A 39 -3.22 -50.62 8.57
CA ASP A 39 -4.15 -51.76 8.52
C ASP A 39 -3.44 -53.07 8.84
N LEU A 40 -2.25 -53.30 8.30
CA LEU A 40 -1.45 -54.47 8.57
C LEU A 40 -1.09 -54.58 10.07
N LEU A 41 -0.64 -53.48 10.65
CA LEU A 41 -0.33 -53.40 12.08
C LEU A 41 -1.57 -53.60 12.96
N PHE A 42 -2.69 -53.00 12.55
CA PHE A 42 -3.96 -53.13 13.26
C PHE A 42 -4.47 -54.58 13.22
N ARG A 43 -4.35 -55.29 12.11
CA ARG A 43 -4.69 -56.71 12.01
C ARG A 43 -3.89 -57.55 13.00
N SER A 44 -2.58 -57.26 13.14
CA SER A 44 -1.72 -57.95 14.10
C SER A 44 -2.12 -57.65 15.54
N PHE A 45 -2.40 -56.38 15.84
CA PHE A 45 -2.83 -55.93 17.17
C PHE A 45 -4.25 -56.41 17.50
N PHE A 46 -5.16 -56.45 16.51
CA PHE A 46 -6.56 -56.82 16.67
C PHE A 46 -6.71 -58.28 17.16
N LYS A 47 -5.87 -59.17 16.70
CA LYS A 47 -5.87 -60.56 17.17
C LYS A 47 -5.60 -60.65 18.68
N THR A 48 -4.61 -59.90 19.16
CA THR A 48 -4.28 -59.83 20.59
C THR A 48 -5.38 -59.13 21.40
N PHE A 49 -6.02 -58.12 20.82
CA PHE A 49 -7.11 -57.35 21.42
C PHE A 49 -8.42 -58.15 21.45
N SER A 50 -8.72 -58.88 20.40
CA SER A 50 -9.86 -59.83 20.33
C SER A 50 -9.73 -60.93 21.36
N ASP A 51 -8.56 -61.57 21.45
CA ASP A 51 -8.26 -62.57 22.44
C ASP A 51 -8.41 -62.08 23.90
N PHE A 52 -8.13 -60.80 24.12
CA PHE A 52 -8.34 -60.11 25.40
C PHE A 52 -9.83 -59.81 25.68
N LEU A 53 -10.63 -59.48 24.66
CA LEU A 53 -12.06 -59.19 24.79
C LEU A 53 -12.94 -60.44 24.80
N GLU A 54 -12.50 -61.51 24.19
CA GLU A 54 -13.24 -62.79 24.15
C GLU A 54 -13.44 -63.48 25.53
N GLY A 55 -12.87 -62.90 26.61
CA GLY A 55 -13.20 -63.23 27.97
C GLY A 55 -14.58 -62.76 28.46
N GLY A 56 -15.39 -62.10 27.65
CA GLY A 56 -16.76 -61.67 27.95
C GLY A 56 -17.62 -61.74 26.69
N ASP A 57 -18.91 -62.04 26.82
CA ASP A 57 -19.95 -62.18 25.78
C ASP A 57 -19.95 -61.06 24.69
N THR A 58 -19.02 -61.13 23.76
CA THR A 58 -18.82 -60.07 22.70
C THR A 58 -19.44 -60.43 21.35
N GLU A 59 -20.14 -61.56 21.22
CA GLU A 59 -20.85 -61.91 19.98
C GLU A 59 -21.89 -60.90 19.55
N ILE A 60 -22.37 -60.03 20.45
CA ILE A 60 -23.42 -59.04 20.19
C ILE A 60 -22.84 -57.78 19.53
N LEU A 61 -21.55 -57.45 19.66
CA LEU A 61 -20.92 -56.20 19.14
C LEU A 61 -20.54 -56.30 17.65
N TRP A 62 -20.53 -57.46 17.05
CA TRP A 62 -19.99 -57.72 15.72
C TRP A 62 -21.02 -58.22 14.69
N ALA A 63 -22.32 -58.16 15.03
CA ALA A 63 -23.39 -58.58 14.12
C ALA A 63 -23.38 -57.78 12.82
N GLU A 64 -23.11 -58.48 11.72
CA GLU A 64 -23.42 -58.11 10.31
C GLU A 64 -23.14 -56.67 9.88
N ILE A 65 -21.87 -56.26 9.89
CA ILE A 65 -21.50 -55.05 9.19
C ILE A 65 -21.51 -55.36 7.68
N ASP A 66 -22.39 -54.71 6.93
CA ASP A 66 -22.44 -54.82 5.47
C ASP A 66 -21.13 -54.27 4.83
N VAL A 67 -20.32 -55.18 4.32
CA VAL A 67 -19.05 -54.84 3.65
C VAL A 67 -19.28 -53.94 2.43
N GLY A 68 -20.47 -53.99 1.81
CA GLY A 68 -20.82 -53.17 0.66
C GLY A 68 -21.09 -51.70 1.00
N PHE A 69 -21.44 -51.40 2.24
CA PHE A 69 -21.81 -50.05 2.67
C PHE A 69 -20.61 -49.11 2.81
N ALA A 70 -19.46 -49.58 3.28
CA ALA A 70 -18.28 -48.74 3.50
C ALA A 70 -17.79 -48.01 2.22
N PRO A 71 -17.60 -48.67 1.06
CA PRO A 71 -17.22 -47.96 -0.17
C PRO A 71 -18.24 -46.92 -0.61
N ILE A 72 -19.54 -47.20 -0.47
CA ILE A 72 -20.61 -46.27 -0.84
C ILE A 72 -20.54 -45.01 0.02
N LEU A 73 -20.35 -45.17 1.33
CA LEU A 73 -20.24 -44.06 2.27
C LEU A 73 -19.03 -43.14 1.95
N TRP A 74 -17.88 -43.74 1.71
CA TRP A 74 -16.68 -43.00 1.32
C TRP A 74 -16.84 -42.30 -0.01
N LEU A 75 -17.54 -42.88 -0.99
CA LEU A 75 -17.85 -42.23 -2.26
C LEU A 75 -18.70 -40.97 -2.05
N VAL A 76 -19.70 -41.05 -1.16
CA VAL A 76 -20.53 -39.89 -0.80
C VAL A 76 -19.66 -38.80 -0.18
N PHE A 77 -18.75 -39.13 0.75
CA PHE A 77 -17.83 -38.14 1.34
C PHE A 77 -16.87 -37.53 0.33
N ILE A 78 -16.28 -38.34 -0.58
CA ILE A 78 -15.44 -37.82 -1.65
C ILE A 78 -16.23 -36.79 -2.50
N THR A 79 -17.44 -37.16 -2.90
CA THR A 79 -18.29 -36.28 -3.73
C THR A 79 -18.64 -34.99 -3.00
N LEU A 80 -18.98 -35.06 -1.70
CA LEU A 80 -19.30 -33.89 -0.89
C LEU A 80 -18.06 -32.97 -0.74
N ILE A 81 -16.90 -33.55 -0.42
CA ILE A 81 -15.67 -32.79 -0.18
C ILE A 81 -15.15 -32.16 -1.46
N LEU A 82 -15.00 -32.94 -2.53
CA LEU A 82 -14.55 -32.41 -3.82
C LEU A 82 -15.54 -31.41 -4.38
N GLY A 83 -16.84 -31.66 -4.23
CA GLY A 83 -17.89 -30.71 -4.63
C GLY A 83 -17.79 -29.40 -3.85
N SER A 84 -17.69 -29.44 -2.52
CA SER A 84 -17.53 -28.26 -1.67
C SER A 84 -16.25 -27.50 -2.00
N LEU A 85 -15.14 -28.21 -2.16
CA LEU A 85 -13.84 -27.62 -2.50
C LEU A 85 -13.87 -26.95 -3.88
N THR A 86 -14.51 -27.59 -4.86
CA THR A 86 -14.69 -27.03 -6.20
C THR A 86 -15.54 -25.77 -6.18
N ILE A 87 -16.64 -25.74 -5.43
CA ILE A 87 -17.49 -24.56 -5.26
C ILE A 87 -16.69 -23.41 -4.63
N VAL A 88 -15.97 -23.66 -3.53
CA VAL A 88 -15.16 -22.64 -2.84
C VAL A 88 -14.07 -22.09 -3.75
N ILE A 89 -13.35 -22.96 -4.46
CA ILE A 89 -12.30 -22.54 -5.38
C ILE A 89 -12.89 -21.77 -6.58
N SER A 90 -14.05 -22.19 -7.10
CA SER A 90 -14.72 -21.49 -8.20
C SER A 90 -15.14 -20.07 -7.80
N PHE A 91 -15.73 -19.88 -6.62
CA PHE A 91 -16.06 -18.54 -6.11
C PHE A 91 -14.82 -17.68 -5.86
N ALA A 92 -13.73 -18.27 -5.37
CA ALA A 92 -12.48 -17.56 -5.20
C ALA A 92 -11.84 -17.20 -6.55
N ALA A 93 -11.88 -18.11 -7.53
CA ALA A 93 -11.33 -17.93 -8.86
C ALA A 93 -12.10 -16.90 -9.71
N GLU A 94 -13.41 -16.78 -9.52
CA GLU A 94 -14.22 -15.75 -10.17
C GLU A 94 -13.75 -14.34 -9.79
N LYS A 95 -13.32 -14.17 -8.53
CA LYS A 95 -12.81 -12.88 -8.04
C LYS A 95 -11.34 -12.67 -8.36
N VAL A 96 -10.52 -13.72 -8.28
CA VAL A 96 -9.06 -13.64 -8.52
C VAL A 96 -8.56 -14.96 -9.11
N PRO A 97 -8.37 -15.05 -10.43
CA PRO A 97 -8.02 -16.31 -11.12
C PRO A 97 -6.76 -17.00 -10.57
N LYS A 98 -5.76 -16.25 -10.12
CA LYS A 98 -4.51 -16.78 -9.56
C LYS A 98 -4.62 -17.33 -8.14
N LEU A 99 -5.73 -17.11 -7.43
CA LEU A 99 -5.97 -17.73 -6.12
C LEU A 99 -6.04 -19.25 -6.20
N ILE A 100 -6.41 -19.80 -7.36
CA ILE A 100 -6.39 -21.26 -7.59
C ILE A 100 -5.01 -21.83 -7.28
N ASP A 101 -3.94 -21.20 -7.79
CA ASP A 101 -2.57 -21.68 -7.60
C ASP A 101 -2.15 -21.62 -6.13
N LEU A 102 -2.61 -20.62 -5.38
CA LEU A 102 -2.37 -20.51 -3.94
C LEU A 102 -3.04 -21.65 -3.16
N TYR A 103 -4.32 -21.93 -3.47
CA TYR A 103 -5.05 -23.02 -2.81
C TYR A 103 -4.56 -24.40 -3.20
N MET A 104 -4.16 -24.59 -4.46
CA MET A 104 -3.56 -25.83 -4.94
C MET A 104 -2.18 -26.12 -4.34
N GLY A 105 -1.48 -25.09 -3.87
CA GLY A 105 -0.22 -25.21 -3.11
C GLY A 105 -0.40 -25.48 -1.62
N HIS A 106 -1.62 -25.37 -1.08
CA HIS A 106 -1.89 -25.51 0.34
C HIS A 106 -1.80 -26.98 0.79
N TRP A 107 -0.70 -27.34 1.44
CA TRP A 107 -0.40 -28.72 1.85
C TRP A 107 -1.54 -29.43 2.63
N PRO A 108 -2.20 -28.81 3.62
CA PRO A 108 -3.29 -29.46 4.34
C PRO A 108 -4.46 -29.86 3.44
N SER A 109 -4.78 -29.05 2.42
CA SER A 109 -5.87 -29.36 1.47
C SER A 109 -5.53 -30.57 0.60
N LEU A 110 -4.30 -30.64 0.11
CA LEU A 110 -3.81 -31.78 -0.67
C LEU A 110 -3.79 -33.05 0.17
N PHE A 111 -3.29 -32.96 1.41
CA PHE A 111 -3.27 -34.08 2.34
C PHE A 111 -4.67 -34.63 2.58
N PHE A 112 -5.64 -33.75 2.86
CA PHE A 112 -7.00 -34.16 3.17
C PHE A 112 -7.71 -34.84 1.99
N VAL A 113 -7.52 -34.31 0.77
CA VAL A 113 -8.06 -34.92 -0.46
C VAL A 113 -7.46 -36.32 -0.67
N TRP A 114 -6.12 -36.45 -0.61
CA TRP A 114 -5.47 -37.74 -0.77
C TRP A 114 -5.84 -38.72 0.33
N PHE A 115 -6.00 -38.27 1.57
CA PHE A 115 -6.44 -39.10 2.69
C PHE A 115 -7.84 -39.65 2.44
N THR A 116 -8.77 -38.81 1.97
CA THR A 116 -10.14 -39.26 1.64
C THR A 116 -10.15 -40.27 0.51
N ILE A 117 -9.36 -40.05 -0.54
CA ILE A 117 -9.22 -41.00 -1.66
C ILE A 117 -8.62 -42.32 -1.16
N ALA A 118 -7.61 -42.26 -0.30
CA ALA A 118 -6.98 -43.45 0.25
C ALA A 118 -7.97 -44.29 1.10
N LEU A 119 -8.81 -43.63 1.92
CA LEU A 119 -9.85 -44.33 2.71
C LEU A 119 -10.90 -45.02 1.83
N TYR A 120 -11.30 -44.39 0.73
CA TYR A 120 -12.19 -45.01 -0.25
C TYR A 120 -11.56 -46.21 -0.94
N VAL A 121 -10.31 -46.09 -1.40
CA VAL A 121 -9.59 -47.20 -2.04
C VAL A 121 -9.36 -48.36 -1.03
N HIS A 122 -9.06 -48.03 0.23
CA HIS A 122 -8.95 -49.00 1.29
C HIS A 122 -10.28 -49.78 1.52
N ALA A 123 -11.42 -49.05 1.54
CA ALA A 123 -12.75 -49.68 1.64
C ALA A 123 -13.08 -50.58 0.43
N LEU A 124 -12.70 -50.16 -0.79
CA LEU A 124 -12.82 -51.02 -1.99
C LEU A 124 -11.95 -52.25 -1.89
N THR A 125 -10.73 -52.12 -1.40
CA THR A 125 -9.83 -53.28 -1.19
C THR A 125 -10.41 -54.26 -0.19
N ILE A 126 -11.00 -53.79 0.92
CA ILE A 126 -11.69 -54.63 1.90
C ILE A 126 -12.85 -55.38 1.23
N LYS A 127 -13.65 -54.74 0.41
CA LYS A 127 -14.74 -55.39 -0.31
C LYS A 127 -14.23 -56.50 -1.25
N LEU A 128 -13.19 -56.20 -2.04
CA LEU A 128 -12.58 -57.21 -2.92
C LEU A 128 -12.02 -58.39 -2.16
N MET A 129 -11.36 -58.15 -1.01
CA MET A 129 -10.85 -59.23 -0.15
C MET A 129 -11.98 -60.09 0.45
N ALA A 130 -13.10 -59.47 0.81
CA ALA A 130 -14.29 -60.19 1.29
C ALA A 130 -14.91 -61.09 0.19
N GLU A 131 -14.97 -60.60 -1.06
CA GLU A 131 -15.41 -61.40 -2.21
C GLU A 131 -14.46 -62.59 -2.49
N MET A 132 -13.17 -62.46 -2.11
CA MET A 132 -12.17 -63.54 -2.16
C MET A 132 -12.24 -64.48 -0.92
N GLN A 133 -13.23 -64.34 -0.08
CA GLN A 133 -13.42 -65.12 1.17
C GLN A 133 -12.27 -64.99 2.19
N MET A 134 -11.55 -63.83 2.17
CA MET A 134 -10.53 -63.53 3.17
C MET A 134 -11.16 -62.95 4.42
N ASP A 135 -10.53 -63.16 5.59
CA ASP A 135 -10.99 -62.51 6.82
C ASP A 135 -10.68 -60.97 6.76
N VAL A 136 -11.74 -60.21 6.67
CA VAL A 136 -11.70 -58.73 6.53
C VAL A 136 -12.16 -57.99 7.79
N ARG A 137 -12.59 -58.71 8.84
CA ARG A 137 -13.15 -58.10 10.06
C ARG A 137 -12.26 -57.02 10.67
N PRO A 138 -10.94 -57.25 10.90
CA PRO A 138 -10.07 -56.23 11.47
C PRO A 138 -10.01 -54.94 10.63
N SER A 139 -9.84 -55.10 9.33
CA SER A 139 -9.75 -53.96 8.41
C SER A 139 -11.06 -53.19 8.29
N LEU A 140 -12.19 -53.88 8.37
CA LEU A 140 -13.51 -53.28 8.36
C LEU A 140 -13.74 -52.43 9.62
N ILE A 141 -13.33 -52.95 10.80
CA ILE A 141 -13.39 -52.22 12.07
C ILE A 141 -12.49 -50.99 12.03
N LEU A 142 -11.25 -51.12 11.54
CA LEU A 142 -10.36 -49.99 11.39
C LEU A 142 -10.98 -48.91 10.49
N ASN A 143 -11.46 -49.29 9.32
CA ASN A 143 -12.00 -48.36 8.34
C ASN A 143 -13.30 -47.69 8.82
N TYR A 144 -14.23 -48.47 9.39
CA TYR A 144 -15.58 -48.04 9.69
C TYR A 144 -15.72 -47.46 11.11
N ASN A 145 -15.17 -48.16 12.11
CA ASN A 145 -15.39 -47.77 13.52
C ASN A 145 -14.32 -46.80 14.02
N ILE A 146 -13.14 -46.74 13.41
CA ILE A 146 -12.05 -45.85 13.84
C ILE A 146 -11.85 -44.72 12.86
N LEU A 147 -11.56 -45.02 11.59
CA LEU A 147 -11.18 -44.00 10.63
C LEU A 147 -12.34 -43.13 10.18
N LEU A 148 -13.56 -43.65 10.09
CA LEU A 148 -14.73 -42.88 9.71
C LEU A 148 -15.12 -41.83 10.77
N PRO A 149 -15.30 -42.17 12.06
CA PRO A 149 -15.55 -41.14 13.09
C PRO A 149 -14.41 -40.12 13.19
N LEU A 150 -13.15 -40.57 13.13
CA LEU A 150 -11.99 -39.69 13.13
C LEU A 150 -12.01 -38.71 11.94
N PHE A 151 -12.36 -39.22 10.76
CA PHE A 151 -12.51 -38.41 9.56
C PHE A 151 -13.63 -37.38 9.70
N MET A 152 -14.77 -37.74 10.28
CA MET A 152 -15.88 -36.83 10.54
C MET A 152 -15.48 -35.71 11.52
N ILE A 153 -14.78 -36.07 12.60
CA ILE A 153 -14.29 -35.12 13.60
C ILE A 153 -13.27 -34.13 12.98
N ILE A 154 -12.39 -34.59 12.11
CA ILE A 154 -11.34 -33.76 11.48
C ILE A 154 -11.91 -33.03 10.24
N GLY A 155 -12.77 -33.67 9.45
CA GLY A 155 -13.26 -33.18 8.18
C GLY A 155 -14.08 -31.91 8.29
N PHE A 156 -14.95 -31.80 9.28
CA PHE A 156 -15.80 -30.64 9.46
C PHE A 156 -14.99 -29.37 9.82
N PRO A 157 -14.11 -29.38 10.84
CA PRO A 157 -13.22 -28.24 11.10
C PRO A 157 -12.30 -27.91 9.92
N PHE A 158 -11.89 -28.93 9.15
CA PHE A 158 -11.05 -28.72 7.97
C PHE A 158 -11.79 -27.93 6.87
N ILE A 159 -13.03 -28.32 6.54
CA ILE A 159 -13.88 -27.58 5.57
C ILE A 159 -14.09 -26.15 6.05
N LEU A 160 -14.39 -25.93 7.33
CA LEU A 160 -14.52 -24.60 7.92
C LEU A 160 -13.20 -23.81 7.83
N SER A 161 -12.05 -24.44 8.03
CA SER A 161 -10.73 -23.82 7.89
C SER A 161 -10.46 -23.36 6.45
N ILE A 162 -10.84 -24.17 5.46
CA ILE A 162 -10.75 -23.78 4.05
C ILE A 162 -11.64 -22.57 3.78
N LEU A 163 -12.92 -22.62 4.18
CA LEU A 163 -13.85 -21.49 4.03
C LEU A 163 -13.33 -20.22 4.71
N TYR A 164 -12.71 -20.35 5.88
CA TYR A 164 -12.10 -19.22 6.58
C TYR A 164 -10.86 -18.67 5.84
N SER A 165 -10.04 -19.55 5.28
CA SER A 165 -8.85 -19.16 4.50
C SER A 165 -9.17 -18.47 3.17
N THR A 166 -10.41 -18.62 2.64
CA THR A 166 -10.86 -17.93 1.43
C THR A 166 -11.28 -16.47 1.68
N LYS A 167 -11.34 -16.01 2.93
CA LYS A 167 -11.60 -14.60 3.22
C LYS A 167 -10.49 -13.72 2.65
N THR A 168 -10.85 -12.71 1.86
CA THR A 168 -9.90 -11.83 1.17
C THR A 168 -8.84 -11.25 2.10
N GLY A 169 -9.23 -10.80 3.30
CA GLY A 169 -8.27 -10.29 4.30
C GLY A 169 -7.24 -11.32 4.74
N LYS A 170 -7.64 -12.60 4.92
CA LYS A 170 -6.69 -13.68 5.27
C LYS A 170 -5.73 -14.02 4.15
N VAL A 171 -6.20 -13.98 2.90
CA VAL A 171 -5.35 -14.17 1.72
C VAL A 171 -4.29 -13.06 1.66
N ILE A 172 -4.70 -11.80 1.86
CA ILE A 172 -3.81 -10.65 1.90
C ILE A 172 -2.74 -10.83 2.99
N GLU A 173 -3.13 -11.17 4.22
CA GLU A 173 -2.20 -11.43 5.33
C GLU A 173 -1.21 -12.57 5.00
N GLN A 174 -1.68 -13.66 4.40
CA GLN A 174 -0.82 -14.79 4.01
C GLN A 174 0.20 -14.40 2.93
N LEU A 175 -0.22 -13.59 1.94
CA LEU A 175 0.68 -13.11 0.88
C LEU A 175 1.77 -12.21 1.47
N PHE A 176 1.42 -11.22 2.29
CA PHE A 176 2.40 -10.38 2.98
C PHE A 176 3.31 -11.19 3.90
N GLY A 177 2.75 -12.09 4.70
CA GLY A 177 3.53 -12.97 5.57
C GLY A 177 4.52 -13.85 4.81
N SER A 178 4.18 -14.30 3.59
CA SER A 178 5.10 -15.08 2.75
C SER A 178 6.29 -14.24 2.26
N ILE A 179 6.10 -12.95 1.97
CA ILE A 179 7.17 -12.01 1.62
C ILE A 179 8.08 -11.77 2.84
N GLN A 180 7.50 -11.50 4.01
CA GLN A 180 8.24 -11.29 5.25
C GLN A 180 9.13 -12.50 5.62
N GLN A 181 8.64 -13.72 5.38
CA GLN A 181 9.45 -14.93 5.56
C GLN A 181 10.69 -14.95 4.68
N VAL A 182 10.64 -14.38 3.47
CA VAL A 182 11.81 -14.24 2.60
C VAL A 182 12.80 -13.25 3.21
N TYR A 183 12.32 -12.12 3.75
CA TYR A 183 13.20 -11.14 4.41
C TYR A 183 13.94 -11.77 5.60
N LEU A 184 13.25 -12.51 6.45
CA LEU A 184 13.88 -13.21 7.59
C LEU A 184 14.94 -14.23 7.12
N LYS A 185 14.65 -14.97 6.04
CA LYS A 185 15.62 -15.93 5.46
C LYS A 185 16.82 -15.22 4.84
N LEU A 186 16.63 -14.09 4.17
CA LEU A 186 17.72 -13.27 3.62
C LEU A 186 18.60 -12.71 4.74
N ALA A 187 18.00 -12.11 5.75
CA ALA A 187 18.70 -11.56 6.90
C ALA A 187 19.47 -12.63 7.69
N SER A 188 18.95 -13.87 7.78
CA SER A 188 19.63 -14.98 8.45
C SER A 188 20.93 -15.43 7.76
N ILE A 189 21.10 -15.13 6.47
CA ILE A 189 22.34 -15.40 5.72
C ILE A 189 23.39 -14.33 6.03
N GLY A 190 22.96 -13.10 6.25
CA GLY A 190 23.83 -11.95 6.52
C GLY A 190 24.45 -11.34 5.25
N PRO A 191 25.01 -10.12 5.36
CA PRO A 191 25.46 -9.32 4.21
C PRO A 191 26.67 -9.93 3.48
N THR A 192 27.52 -10.66 4.20
CA THR A 192 28.71 -11.33 3.64
C THR A 192 28.45 -12.79 3.27
N GLY A 193 27.25 -13.30 3.54
CA GLY A 193 26.90 -14.68 3.28
C GLY A 193 26.72 -14.96 1.78
N ASP A 194 27.08 -16.16 1.35
CA ASP A 194 26.91 -16.58 -0.04
C ASP A 194 25.48 -17.09 -0.29
N LEU A 195 24.77 -16.41 -1.18
CA LEU A 195 23.44 -16.82 -1.62
C LEU A 195 23.54 -17.56 -2.95
N HIS A 196 23.43 -18.88 -2.88
CA HIS A 196 23.48 -19.73 -4.08
C HIS A 196 22.50 -19.24 -5.18
N PRO A 197 22.93 -19.15 -6.47
CA PRO A 197 22.13 -18.57 -7.56
C PRO A 197 20.72 -19.16 -7.71
N LYS A 198 20.52 -20.47 -7.51
CA LYS A 198 19.19 -21.10 -7.54
C LYS A 198 18.27 -20.63 -6.42
N LYS A 199 18.81 -20.33 -5.22
CA LYS A 199 18.00 -19.78 -4.11
C LYS A 199 17.67 -18.32 -4.37
N ARG A 200 18.61 -17.54 -4.92
CA ARG A 200 18.39 -16.15 -5.33
C ARG A 200 17.23 -16.06 -6.33
N LEU A 201 17.34 -16.79 -7.44
CA LEU A 201 16.29 -16.85 -8.46
C LEU A 201 14.93 -17.21 -7.83
N LYS A 202 14.88 -18.27 -7.01
CA LYS A 202 13.65 -18.71 -6.35
C LYS A 202 13.03 -17.62 -5.47
N TRP A 203 13.84 -16.90 -4.68
CA TRP A 203 13.32 -15.90 -3.73
C TRP A 203 12.93 -14.60 -4.44
N GLN A 204 13.72 -14.13 -5.41
CA GLN A 204 13.33 -12.98 -6.24
C GLN A 204 12.02 -13.27 -7.00
N LYS A 205 11.93 -14.42 -7.64
CA LYS A 205 10.70 -14.87 -8.33
C LYS A 205 9.51 -14.91 -7.37
N HIS A 206 9.68 -15.51 -6.18
CA HIS A 206 8.62 -15.57 -5.18
C HIS A 206 8.15 -14.16 -4.73
N LEU A 207 9.07 -13.24 -4.46
CA LEU A 207 8.74 -11.86 -4.10
C LEU A 207 7.91 -11.18 -5.20
N PHE A 208 8.33 -11.33 -6.46
CA PHE A 208 7.64 -10.71 -7.60
C PHE A 208 6.27 -11.33 -7.87
N GLU A 209 6.19 -12.66 -7.87
CA GLU A 209 4.92 -13.38 -8.07
C GLU A 209 3.91 -13.03 -6.97
N THR A 210 4.35 -13.01 -5.70
CA THR A 210 3.48 -12.63 -4.59
C THR A 210 3.04 -11.18 -4.68
N THR A 211 3.94 -10.26 -5.05
CA THR A 211 3.59 -8.86 -5.31
C THR A 211 2.58 -8.74 -6.45
N ASN A 212 2.75 -9.49 -7.54
CA ASN A 212 1.81 -9.51 -8.66
C ASN A 212 0.43 -10.05 -8.24
N GLN A 213 0.38 -11.06 -7.36
CA GLN A 213 -0.88 -11.56 -6.80
C GLN A 213 -1.62 -10.50 -5.97
N LEU A 214 -0.89 -9.70 -5.18
CA LEU A 214 -1.47 -8.56 -4.44
C LEU A 214 -1.99 -7.47 -5.39
N ILE A 215 -1.30 -7.22 -6.52
CA ILE A 215 -1.77 -6.30 -7.56
C ILE A 215 -3.07 -6.81 -8.19
N ASP A 216 -3.12 -8.09 -8.54
CA ASP A 216 -4.32 -8.69 -9.10
C ASP A 216 -5.50 -8.56 -8.12
N LEU A 217 -5.28 -8.83 -6.82
CA LEU A 217 -6.28 -8.60 -5.77
C LEU A 217 -6.75 -7.14 -5.72
N LEU A 218 -5.83 -6.19 -5.78
CA LEU A 218 -6.15 -4.76 -5.75
C LEU A 218 -7.07 -4.35 -6.91
N VAL A 219 -6.86 -4.94 -8.09
CA VAL A 219 -7.66 -4.66 -9.29
C VAL A 219 -9.05 -5.30 -9.23
N TYR A 220 -9.13 -6.56 -8.78
CA TYR A 220 -10.38 -7.34 -8.87
C TYR A 220 -11.30 -7.20 -7.64
N VAL A 221 -10.78 -6.79 -6.49
CA VAL A 221 -11.59 -6.62 -5.28
C VAL A 221 -12.43 -5.33 -5.37
N PRO A 222 -13.78 -5.41 -5.26
CA PRO A 222 -14.62 -4.23 -5.38
C PRO A 222 -14.71 -3.38 -4.10
N TYR A 223 -14.33 -3.95 -2.95
CA TYR A 223 -14.49 -3.30 -1.64
C TYR A 223 -13.28 -2.45 -1.25
N LYS A 224 -13.54 -1.30 -0.62
CA LYS A 224 -12.49 -0.34 -0.22
C LYS A 224 -11.56 -0.89 0.87
N GLU A 225 -12.09 -1.61 1.88
CA GLU A 225 -11.32 -2.08 3.01
C GLU A 225 -10.18 -3.04 2.60
N PRO A 226 -10.39 -4.07 1.76
CA PRO A 226 -9.28 -4.90 1.27
C PRO A 226 -8.30 -4.13 0.41
N LYS A 227 -8.75 -3.15 -0.39
CA LYS A 227 -7.84 -2.28 -1.16
C LYS A 227 -6.97 -1.46 -0.21
N ALA A 228 -7.56 -0.86 0.83
CA ALA A 228 -6.82 -0.13 1.86
C ALA A 228 -5.79 -1.03 2.56
N GLN A 229 -6.20 -2.23 2.98
CA GLN A 229 -5.30 -3.21 3.60
C GLN A 229 -4.10 -3.58 2.70
N ILE A 230 -4.30 -3.69 1.38
CA ILE A 230 -3.22 -3.97 0.45
C ILE A 230 -2.26 -2.77 0.35
N ILE A 231 -2.77 -1.55 0.24
CA ILE A 231 -1.93 -0.34 0.14
C ILE A 231 -1.14 -0.10 1.42
N GLU A 232 -1.77 -0.21 2.59
CA GLU A 232 -1.10 -0.13 3.90
C GLU A 232 -0.04 -1.23 4.04
N GLY A 233 -0.39 -2.45 3.64
CA GLY A 233 0.53 -3.58 3.66
C GLY A 233 1.78 -3.35 2.79
N PHE A 234 1.67 -2.71 1.63
CA PHE A 234 2.84 -2.34 0.81
C PHE A 234 3.72 -1.29 1.51
N GLY A 235 3.11 -0.31 2.19
CA GLY A 235 3.83 0.68 2.98
C GLY A 235 4.63 0.02 4.12
N ASP A 236 3.95 -0.79 4.92
CA ASP A 236 4.57 -1.51 6.05
C ASP A 236 5.66 -2.47 5.58
N LEU A 237 5.41 -3.18 4.48
CA LEU A 237 6.36 -4.11 3.87
C LEU A 237 7.66 -3.42 3.44
N LEU A 238 7.57 -2.24 2.79
CA LEU A 238 8.75 -1.48 2.39
C LEU A 238 9.49 -0.89 3.59
N ILE A 239 8.78 -0.42 4.61
CA ILE A 239 9.39 0.05 5.86
C ILE A 239 10.16 -1.09 6.53
N GLU A 240 9.57 -2.27 6.60
CA GLU A 240 10.22 -3.46 7.15
C GLU A 240 11.45 -3.88 6.30
N TYR A 241 11.28 -3.90 4.98
CA TYR A 241 12.37 -4.18 4.04
C TYR A 241 13.56 -3.24 4.25
N LEU A 242 13.35 -1.94 4.41
CA LEU A 242 14.42 -0.97 4.66
C LEU A 242 15.20 -1.27 5.94
N LYS A 243 14.52 -1.70 7.00
CA LYS A 243 15.15 -2.08 8.27
C LYS A 243 16.07 -3.29 8.11
N TRP A 244 15.65 -4.29 7.32
CA TRP A 244 16.38 -5.53 7.11
C TRP A 244 17.39 -5.47 5.95
N LYS A 245 17.27 -4.53 5.01
CA LYS A 245 18.04 -4.46 3.76
C LYS A 245 19.55 -4.51 3.98
N LYS A 246 20.07 -3.87 5.04
CA LYS A 246 21.49 -3.87 5.40
C LYS A 246 22.03 -5.26 5.76
N ASP A 247 21.15 -6.15 6.21
CA ASP A 247 21.49 -7.51 6.65
C ASP A 247 21.34 -8.54 5.51
N PHE A 248 20.89 -8.11 4.32
CA PHE A 248 20.73 -9.01 3.16
C PHE A 248 22.07 -9.27 2.45
N PRO A 249 22.27 -10.50 1.93
CA PRO A 249 23.47 -10.82 1.14
C PRO A 249 23.56 -9.93 -0.10
N VAL A 250 24.77 -9.42 -0.39
CA VAL A 250 25.00 -8.54 -1.55
C VAL A 250 24.55 -9.18 -2.85
N SER A 251 24.80 -10.48 -3.01
CA SER A 251 24.40 -11.26 -4.18
C SER A 251 22.87 -11.35 -4.39
N PHE A 252 22.04 -11.03 -3.38
CA PHE A 252 20.60 -10.95 -3.55
C PHE A 252 20.20 -9.84 -4.52
N PHE A 253 20.98 -8.76 -4.62
CA PHE A 253 20.65 -7.59 -5.43
C PHE A 253 21.04 -7.70 -6.91
N GLU A 254 21.72 -8.77 -7.31
CA GLU A 254 21.94 -9.07 -8.73
C GLU A 254 20.62 -9.46 -9.39
N VAL A 255 20.23 -8.71 -10.43
CA VAL A 255 18.90 -8.85 -11.09
C VAL A 255 18.88 -10.07 -11.99
N THR A 256 17.95 -11.00 -11.73
CA THR A 256 17.77 -12.19 -12.57
C THR A 256 16.93 -11.89 -13.80
N GLU A 257 16.95 -12.79 -14.80
CA GLU A 257 16.20 -12.63 -16.05
C GLU A 257 14.69 -12.52 -15.79
N ASP A 258 14.14 -13.27 -14.84
CA ASP A 258 12.73 -13.20 -14.45
C ASP A 258 12.32 -11.77 -14.04
N ILE A 259 13.23 -11.01 -13.38
CA ILE A 259 12.98 -9.59 -13.03
C ILE A 259 13.09 -8.70 -14.26
N ARG A 260 14.09 -8.94 -15.13
CA ARG A 260 14.29 -8.16 -16.36
C ARG A 260 13.08 -8.27 -17.31
N GLU A 261 12.41 -9.42 -17.32
CA GLU A 261 11.22 -9.67 -18.11
C GLU A 261 9.91 -9.21 -17.45
N ASP A 262 9.91 -8.89 -16.15
CA ASP A 262 8.72 -8.38 -15.47
C ASP A 262 8.20 -7.11 -16.14
N ILE A 263 6.88 -7.01 -16.30
CA ILE A 263 6.23 -5.89 -16.99
C ILE A 263 6.58 -4.55 -16.38
N SER A 264 6.84 -4.50 -15.07
CA SER A 264 7.24 -3.29 -14.37
C SER A 264 8.63 -2.79 -14.77
N PHE A 265 9.48 -3.63 -15.39
CA PHE A 265 10.84 -3.30 -15.76
C PHE A 265 11.10 -3.23 -17.27
N LYS A 266 10.13 -3.63 -18.10
CA LYS A 266 10.30 -3.62 -19.56
C LYS A 266 10.72 -2.27 -20.15
N THR A 267 10.34 -1.17 -19.53
CA THR A 267 10.71 0.19 -19.94
C THR A 267 12.09 0.64 -19.42
N LEU A 268 12.71 -0.14 -18.52
CA LEU A 268 13.97 0.21 -17.85
C LEU A 268 15.17 -0.60 -18.38
N LYS A 269 15.06 -1.21 -19.56
CA LYS A 269 16.09 -2.14 -20.10
C LYS A 269 17.53 -1.60 -20.10
N GLY A 270 17.72 -0.29 -20.22
CA GLY A 270 19.04 0.35 -20.20
C GLY A 270 19.54 0.75 -18.80
N GLN A 271 18.78 0.48 -17.74
CA GLN A 271 19.09 0.99 -16.38
C GLN A 271 19.38 -0.13 -15.36
N PHE A 272 19.47 -1.39 -15.81
CA PHE A 272 19.64 -2.51 -14.87
C PHE A 272 20.95 -2.46 -14.10
N ASP A 273 22.03 -1.99 -14.71
CA ASP A 273 23.33 -1.86 -14.05
C ASP A 273 23.27 -0.84 -12.89
N ASP A 274 22.56 0.28 -13.09
CA ASP A 274 22.31 1.27 -12.04
C ASP A 274 21.38 0.72 -10.96
N ILE A 275 20.33 -0.01 -11.34
CA ILE A 275 19.37 -0.64 -10.40
C ILE A 275 20.08 -1.66 -9.51
N GLU A 276 20.98 -2.47 -10.05
CA GLU A 276 21.79 -3.43 -9.31
C GLU A 276 22.80 -2.71 -8.39
N LYS A 277 23.50 -1.72 -8.91
CA LYS A 277 24.48 -0.92 -8.15
C LYS A 277 23.82 -0.20 -6.98
N ASP A 278 22.65 0.40 -7.20
CA ASP A 278 21.86 1.11 -6.19
C ASP A 278 21.05 0.16 -5.30
N ARG A 279 20.93 -1.13 -5.68
CA ARG A 279 20.20 -2.17 -4.95
C ARG A 279 18.73 -1.84 -4.74
N VAL A 280 18.04 -1.29 -5.75
CA VAL A 280 16.69 -0.72 -5.62
C VAL A 280 15.62 -1.42 -6.45
N PHE A 281 15.87 -2.61 -7.00
CA PHE A 281 14.92 -3.29 -7.89
C PHE A 281 13.58 -3.57 -7.20
N TYR A 282 13.60 -3.94 -5.93
CA TYR A 282 12.38 -4.30 -5.21
C TYR A 282 11.57 -3.06 -4.78
N GLU A 283 12.27 -2.00 -4.38
CA GLU A 283 11.67 -0.69 -4.09
C GLU A 283 10.97 -0.13 -5.32
N LEU A 284 11.65 -0.15 -6.47
CA LEU A 284 11.08 0.30 -7.75
C LEU A 284 9.81 -0.48 -8.12
N LYS A 285 9.78 -1.80 -7.90
CA LYS A 285 8.58 -2.61 -8.10
C LYS A 285 7.41 -2.12 -7.25
N ASN A 286 7.63 -1.98 -5.95
CA ASN A 286 6.57 -1.60 -5.00
C ASN A 286 6.08 -0.16 -5.23
N PHE A 287 6.98 0.80 -5.50
CA PHE A 287 6.57 2.16 -5.83
C PHE A 287 5.74 2.25 -7.11
N ARG A 288 6.05 1.43 -8.13
CA ARG A 288 5.21 1.34 -9.31
C ARG A 288 3.81 0.81 -8.99
N VAL A 289 3.71 -0.14 -8.07
CA VAL A 289 2.40 -0.63 -7.62
C VAL A 289 1.60 0.48 -6.96
N ILE A 290 2.19 1.15 -5.96
CA ILE A 290 1.53 2.25 -5.24
C ILE A 290 1.17 3.40 -6.21
N GLY A 291 2.08 3.74 -7.14
CA GLY A 291 1.86 4.80 -8.13
C GLY A 291 0.73 4.47 -9.12
N ASN A 292 0.67 3.24 -9.62
CA ASN A 292 -0.41 2.80 -10.50
C ASN A 292 -1.76 2.75 -9.76
N ALA A 293 -1.76 2.29 -8.50
CA ALA A 293 -2.94 2.31 -7.65
C ALA A 293 -3.44 3.75 -7.43
N PHE A 294 -2.54 4.69 -7.11
CA PHE A 294 -2.87 6.10 -6.95
C PHE A 294 -3.56 6.68 -8.19
N ILE A 295 -3.01 6.43 -9.39
CA ILE A 295 -3.60 6.91 -10.64
C ILE A 295 -4.99 6.29 -10.85
N SER A 296 -5.12 4.97 -10.67
CA SER A 296 -6.39 4.27 -10.83
C SER A 296 -7.46 4.78 -9.85
N PHE A 297 -7.09 5.05 -8.60
CA PHE A 297 -8.03 5.57 -7.60
C PHE A 297 -8.45 7.01 -7.88
N ILE A 298 -7.54 7.86 -8.38
CA ILE A 298 -7.90 9.22 -8.84
C ILE A 298 -8.92 9.14 -9.98
N GLU A 299 -8.66 8.31 -11.00
CA GLU A 299 -9.54 8.14 -12.16
C GLU A 299 -10.90 7.55 -11.77
N ALA A 300 -10.95 6.69 -10.76
CA ALA A 300 -12.17 6.12 -10.22
C ALA A 300 -12.91 7.04 -9.23
N GLY A 301 -12.33 8.18 -8.82
CA GLY A 301 -12.90 9.06 -7.79
C GLY A 301 -12.83 8.48 -6.36
N GLU A 302 -11.97 7.50 -6.12
CA GLU A 302 -11.76 6.89 -4.80
C GLU A 302 -10.74 7.71 -4.00
N PHE A 303 -11.12 8.93 -3.59
CA PHE A 303 -10.23 9.92 -2.96
C PHE A 303 -9.54 9.44 -1.67
N ASP A 304 -10.25 8.67 -0.84
CA ASP A 304 -9.69 8.13 0.40
C ASP A 304 -8.52 7.17 0.11
N LEU A 305 -8.67 6.32 -0.91
CA LEU A 305 -7.65 5.35 -1.31
C LEU A 305 -6.47 6.02 -2.01
N SER A 306 -6.72 7.07 -2.83
CA SER A 306 -5.63 7.84 -3.43
C SER A 306 -4.82 8.59 -2.36
N THR A 307 -5.48 9.16 -1.34
CA THR A 307 -4.84 9.78 -0.18
C THR A 307 -4.00 8.78 0.59
N LEU A 308 -4.52 7.56 0.81
CA LEU A 308 -3.80 6.49 1.49
C LEU A 308 -2.51 6.08 0.74
N CYS A 309 -2.54 6.04 -0.61
CA CYS A 309 -1.32 5.78 -1.39
C CYS A 309 -0.23 6.82 -1.09
N VAL A 310 -0.59 8.09 -1.04
CA VAL A 310 0.35 9.18 -0.76
C VAL A 310 0.85 9.12 0.69
N ASP A 311 -0.03 8.82 1.64
CA ASP A 311 0.34 8.63 3.04
C ASP A 311 1.40 7.52 3.18
N GLN A 312 1.22 6.39 2.49
CA GLN A 312 2.22 5.31 2.53
C GLN A 312 3.55 5.75 1.92
N VAL A 313 3.56 6.46 0.80
CA VAL A 313 4.81 7.01 0.21
C VAL A 313 5.49 7.96 1.20
N GLN A 314 4.74 8.83 1.87
CA GLN A 314 5.26 9.73 2.90
C GLN A 314 5.83 8.97 4.10
N ARG A 315 5.14 7.97 4.64
CA ARG A 315 5.61 7.12 5.76
C ARG A 315 6.93 6.42 5.41
N ILE A 316 7.01 5.83 4.22
CA ILE A 316 8.23 5.21 3.70
C ILE A 316 9.36 6.26 3.62
N GLY A 317 9.06 7.47 3.15
CA GLY A 317 10.01 8.57 3.04
C GLY A 317 10.57 8.99 4.39
N VAL A 318 9.73 9.19 5.38
CA VAL A 318 10.16 9.53 6.76
C VAL A 318 11.07 8.44 7.32
N GLN A 319 10.69 7.17 7.18
CA GLN A 319 11.51 6.06 7.65
C GLN A 319 12.85 5.97 6.90
N ALA A 320 12.88 6.27 5.59
CA ALA A 320 14.11 6.31 4.80
C ALA A 320 15.06 7.42 5.27
N VAL A 321 14.52 8.59 5.65
CA VAL A 321 15.29 9.71 6.23
C VAL A 321 15.89 9.31 7.58
N GLU A 322 15.11 8.72 8.48
CA GLU A 322 15.56 8.23 9.78
C GLU A 322 16.69 7.18 9.66
N LEU A 323 16.57 6.28 8.70
CA LEU A 323 17.54 5.22 8.42
C LEU A 323 18.69 5.67 7.51
N LYS A 324 18.67 6.90 7.01
CA LYS A 324 19.68 7.48 6.08
C LYS A 324 19.85 6.66 4.79
N HIS A 325 18.73 6.22 4.21
CA HIS A 325 18.69 5.50 2.94
C HIS A 325 18.56 6.47 1.75
N ASP A 326 19.68 7.10 1.33
CA ASP A 326 19.70 8.16 0.30
C ASP A 326 18.93 7.81 -0.97
N LYS A 327 19.17 6.63 -1.55
CA LYS A 327 18.50 6.20 -2.78
C LYS A 327 16.98 6.05 -2.62
N MET A 328 16.54 5.65 -1.44
CA MET A 328 15.12 5.54 -1.13
C MET A 328 14.48 6.93 -0.98
N ILE A 329 15.18 7.87 -0.34
CA ILE A 329 14.73 9.25 -0.21
C ILE A 329 14.55 9.88 -1.60
N ASP A 330 15.51 9.67 -2.52
CA ASP A 330 15.43 10.14 -3.90
C ASP A 330 14.24 9.53 -4.66
N LEU A 331 13.98 8.22 -4.49
CA LEU A 331 12.82 7.55 -5.08
C LEU A 331 11.50 8.13 -4.56
N VAL A 332 11.40 8.41 -3.25
CA VAL A 332 10.22 9.04 -2.65
C VAL A 332 9.96 10.41 -3.28
N LEU A 333 11.00 11.25 -3.42
CA LEU A 333 10.88 12.56 -4.08
C LEU A 333 10.38 12.43 -5.52
N ILE A 334 10.93 11.50 -6.30
CA ILE A 334 10.53 11.25 -7.69
C ILE A 334 9.06 10.82 -7.75
N HIS A 335 8.63 9.94 -6.85
CA HIS A 335 7.25 9.45 -6.83
C HIS A 335 6.26 10.50 -6.36
N LEU A 336 6.56 11.28 -5.32
CA LEU A 336 5.73 12.41 -4.90
C LEU A 336 5.59 13.46 -6.01
N ASN A 337 6.69 13.79 -6.70
CA ASN A 337 6.65 14.70 -7.86
C ASN A 337 5.80 14.12 -9.01
N THR A 338 5.90 12.81 -9.27
CA THR A 338 5.09 12.12 -10.27
C THR A 338 3.60 12.17 -9.91
N HIS A 339 3.26 11.93 -8.65
CA HIS A 339 1.89 12.02 -8.15
C HIS A 339 1.33 13.43 -8.27
N LEU A 340 2.13 14.48 -7.95
CA LEU A 340 1.73 15.88 -8.14
C LEU A 340 1.37 16.17 -9.59
N ARG A 341 2.18 15.71 -10.54
CA ARG A 341 1.91 15.88 -11.97
C ARG A 341 0.59 15.25 -12.40
N PHE A 342 0.31 14.01 -11.95
CA PHE A 342 -0.94 13.32 -12.27
C PHE A 342 -2.14 13.95 -11.59
N ALA A 343 -2.02 14.33 -10.33
CA ALA A 343 -3.09 14.98 -9.57
C ALA A 343 -3.42 16.36 -10.16
N LEU A 344 -2.41 17.13 -10.59
CA LEU A 344 -2.64 18.43 -11.26
C LEU A 344 -3.33 18.25 -12.61
N LYS A 345 -2.88 17.28 -13.43
CA LYS A 345 -3.52 16.99 -14.71
C LYS A 345 -5.01 16.63 -14.51
N HIS A 346 -5.30 15.76 -13.55
CA HIS A 346 -6.68 15.36 -13.22
C HIS A 346 -7.47 16.54 -12.66
N GLY A 347 -6.90 17.30 -11.71
CA GLY A 347 -7.53 18.45 -11.09
C GLY A 347 -7.85 19.55 -12.09
N ARG A 348 -6.97 19.83 -13.05
CA ARG A 348 -7.21 20.78 -14.13
C ARG A 348 -8.37 20.35 -15.02
N PHE A 349 -8.39 19.07 -15.42
CA PHE A 349 -9.42 18.54 -16.33
C PHE A 349 -10.81 18.47 -15.67
N ASN A 350 -10.87 18.12 -14.40
CA ASN A 350 -12.13 17.90 -13.67
C ASN A 350 -12.52 19.06 -12.75
N ASN A 351 -11.71 20.14 -12.67
CA ASN A 351 -11.86 21.23 -11.70
C ASN A 351 -11.97 20.71 -10.25
N GLU A 352 -11.12 19.71 -9.89
CA GLU A 352 -11.17 18.97 -8.64
C GLU A 352 -9.87 19.16 -7.84
N PRO A 353 -9.84 19.88 -6.70
CA PRO A 353 -8.63 20.17 -5.94
C PRO A 353 -8.27 19.13 -4.87
N ARG A 354 -9.18 18.22 -4.48
CA ARG A 354 -9.06 17.39 -3.28
C ARG A 354 -7.81 16.50 -3.28
N ASN A 355 -7.51 15.85 -4.41
CA ASN A 355 -6.32 15.01 -4.53
C ASN A 355 -5.02 15.81 -4.34
N LEU A 356 -4.93 17.01 -4.95
CA LEU A 356 -3.79 17.90 -4.79
C LEU A 356 -3.65 18.38 -3.35
N TYR A 357 -4.76 18.77 -2.74
CA TYR A 357 -4.80 19.21 -1.35
C TYR A 357 -4.18 18.17 -0.40
N ASN A 358 -4.64 16.92 -0.47
CA ASN A 358 -4.15 15.84 0.37
C ASN A 358 -2.68 15.48 0.04
N LEU A 359 -2.33 15.44 -1.24
CA LEU A 359 -0.97 15.14 -1.68
C LEU A 359 0.05 16.15 -1.16
N ILE A 360 -0.23 17.46 -1.29
CA ILE A 360 0.67 18.52 -0.83
C ILE A 360 0.86 18.44 0.69
N PHE A 361 -0.18 18.13 1.43
CA PHE A 361 -0.08 17.94 2.88
C PHE A 361 0.86 16.79 3.26
N HIS A 362 0.72 15.62 2.65
CA HIS A 362 1.60 14.48 2.93
C HIS A 362 3.04 14.75 2.45
N TYR A 363 3.17 15.45 1.32
CA TYR A 363 4.49 15.90 0.86
C TYR A 363 5.12 16.86 1.88
N GLY A 364 4.34 17.81 2.42
CA GLY A 364 4.79 18.73 3.47
C GLY A 364 5.32 18.01 4.71
N LYS A 365 4.65 16.96 5.18
CA LYS A 365 5.15 16.12 6.29
C LYS A 365 6.51 15.48 5.98
N PHE A 366 6.68 14.98 4.75
CA PHE A 366 7.96 14.43 4.34
C PHE A 366 9.05 15.50 4.28
N VAL A 367 8.76 16.69 3.76
CA VAL A 367 9.71 17.83 3.73
C VAL A 367 10.10 18.26 5.15
N GLN A 368 9.16 18.26 6.10
CA GLN A 368 9.47 18.55 7.50
C GLN A 368 10.48 17.55 8.09
N SER A 369 10.37 16.25 7.74
CA SER A 369 11.37 15.25 8.13
C SER A 369 12.74 15.51 7.51
N LEU A 370 12.81 15.94 6.24
CA LEU A 370 14.07 16.36 5.60
C LEU A 370 14.70 17.56 6.31
N ILE A 371 13.87 18.53 6.74
CA ILE A 371 14.30 19.72 7.50
C ILE A 371 14.86 19.29 8.86
N GLU A 372 14.19 18.41 9.58
CA GLU A 372 14.63 17.88 10.88
C GLU A 372 15.99 17.21 10.80
N HIS A 373 16.28 16.51 9.70
CA HIS A 373 17.55 15.83 9.46
C HIS A 373 18.57 16.69 8.69
N ARG A 374 18.27 17.95 8.43
CA ARG A 374 19.14 18.94 7.79
C ARG A 374 19.59 18.54 6.36
N ASP A 375 18.71 17.88 5.61
CA ASP A 375 18.97 17.50 4.21
C ASP A 375 18.68 18.69 3.26
N LEU A 376 19.58 19.67 3.25
CA LEU A 376 19.42 20.88 2.47
C LEU A 376 19.20 20.63 0.96
N PRO A 377 19.95 19.75 0.28
CA PRO A 377 19.76 19.53 -1.16
C PRO A 377 18.32 19.10 -1.49
N ARG A 378 17.76 18.18 -0.70
CA ARG A 378 16.40 17.66 -0.94
C ARG A 378 15.32 18.64 -0.49
N VAL A 379 15.57 19.45 0.54
CA VAL A 379 14.68 20.57 0.92
C VAL A 379 14.60 21.58 -0.22
N LYS A 380 15.74 22.01 -0.79
CA LYS A 380 15.78 22.92 -1.97
C LYS A 380 14.99 22.35 -3.15
N THR A 381 15.19 21.07 -3.46
CA THR A 381 14.45 20.38 -4.52
C THR A 381 12.94 20.41 -4.27
N SER A 382 12.51 20.15 -3.04
CA SER A 382 11.09 20.12 -2.65
C SER A 382 10.43 21.52 -2.75
N TYR A 383 11.12 22.56 -2.30
CA TYR A 383 10.64 23.94 -2.47
C TYR A 383 10.58 24.34 -3.95
N GLY A 384 11.57 23.90 -4.76
CA GLY A 384 11.52 24.05 -6.20
C GLY A 384 10.31 23.38 -6.86
N HIS A 385 9.92 22.18 -6.38
CA HIS A 385 8.69 21.53 -6.82
C HIS A 385 7.45 22.35 -6.45
N TYR A 386 7.36 22.87 -5.22
CA TYR A 386 6.23 23.70 -4.81
C TYR A 386 6.08 24.96 -5.67
N LEU A 387 7.18 25.62 -5.96
CA LEU A 387 7.17 26.81 -6.83
C LEU A 387 6.74 26.46 -8.26
N PHE A 388 7.30 25.38 -8.82
CA PHE A 388 6.96 24.91 -10.18
C PHE A 388 5.46 24.57 -10.28
N TYR A 389 4.93 23.82 -9.32
CA TYR A 389 3.51 23.44 -9.32
C TYR A 389 2.61 24.64 -8.98
N GLY A 390 3.06 25.57 -8.14
CA GLY A 390 2.36 26.83 -7.91
C GLY A 390 2.15 27.59 -9.20
N GLN A 391 3.19 27.77 -10.00
CA GLN A 391 3.08 28.42 -11.31
C GLN A 391 2.16 27.64 -12.26
N ALA A 392 2.30 26.32 -12.36
CA ALA A 392 1.44 25.49 -13.21
C ALA A 392 -0.05 25.53 -12.79
N ILE A 393 -0.33 25.67 -11.48
CA ILE A 393 -1.69 25.85 -10.96
C ILE A 393 -2.24 27.21 -11.38
N PHE A 394 -1.47 28.30 -11.27
CA PHE A 394 -1.91 29.61 -11.73
C PHE A 394 -2.31 29.61 -13.22
N GLU A 395 -1.51 28.97 -14.06
CA GLU A 395 -1.82 28.80 -15.48
C GLU A 395 -3.13 28.00 -15.71
N ALA A 396 -3.46 27.09 -14.80
CA ALA A 396 -4.67 26.29 -14.88
C ALA A 396 -5.93 26.98 -14.35
N LEU A 397 -5.83 28.10 -13.61
CA LEU A 397 -6.96 28.75 -12.94
C LEU A 397 -8.04 29.26 -13.89
N LEU A 398 -7.70 29.58 -15.15
CA LEU A 398 -8.67 29.97 -16.16
C LEU A 398 -9.64 28.80 -16.48
N ASP A 399 -9.12 27.59 -16.51
CA ASP A 399 -9.89 26.38 -16.84
C ASP A 399 -10.49 25.72 -15.57
N ALA A 400 -9.77 25.82 -14.44
CA ALA A 400 -10.09 25.13 -13.20
C ALA A 400 -9.94 26.07 -11.96
N PRO A 401 -10.88 27.00 -11.75
CA PRO A 401 -10.78 28.02 -10.69
C PRO A 401 -10.81 27.44 -9.26
N SER A 402 -11.32 26.22 -9.05
CA SER A 402 -11.29 25.56 -7.73
C SER A 402 -9.85 25.25 -7.26
N LEU A 403 -8.89 25.20 -8.18
CA LEU A 403 -7.47 24.98 -7.85
C LEU A 403 -6.83 26.19 -7.14
N ALA A 404 -7.49 27.35 -7.07
CA ALA A 404 -6.95 28.54 -6.38
C ALA A 404 -6.56 28.25 -4.92
N PHE A 405 -7.37 27.45 -4.21
CA PHE A 405 -7.10 27.07 -2.82
C PHE A 405 -5.83 26.21 -2.66
N ILE A 406 -5.40 25.53 -3.71
CA ILE A 406 -4.17 24.72 -3.68
C ILE A 406 -2.92 25.58 -3.54
N LEU A 407 -2.94 26.81 -4.07
CA LEU A 407 -1.86 27.78 -3.88
C LEU A 407 -1.68 28.13 -2.40
N ASP A 408 -2.79 28.33 -1.69
CA ASP A 408 -2.78 28.59 -0.26
C ASP A 408 -2.25 27.38 0.53
N THR A 409 -2.54 26.18 0.03
CA THR A 409 -2.03 24.92 0.62
C THR A 409 -0.51 24.82 0.44
N LEU A 410 0.02 25.10 -0.74
CA LEU A 410 1.46 25.16 -1.01
C LEU A 410 2.15 26.18 -0.09
N ALA A 411 1.62 27.41 -0.05
CA ALA A 411 2.14 28.44 0.84
C ALA A 411 2.12 28.03 2.31
N THR A 412 1.08 27.32 2.74
CA THR A 412 0.98 26.80 4.12
C THR A 412 2.09 25.82 4.45
N GLU A 413 2.35 24.84 3.58
CA GLU A 413 3.40 23.85 3.83
C GLU A 413 4.81 24.48 3.75
N MET A 414 5.03 25.43 2.84
CA MET A 414 6.28 26.20 2.80
C MET A 414 6.47 27.03 4.08
N LYS A 415 5.43 27.73 4.56
CA LYS A 415 5.45 28.47 5.82
C LYS A 415 5.80 27.58 7.01
N LYS A 416 5.16 26.40 7.14
CA LYS A 416 5.46 25.43 8.20
C LYS A 416 6.92 24.99 8.16
N GLY A 417 7.45 24.70 6.96
CA GLY A 417 8.84 24.36 6.78
C GLY A 417 9.78 25.49 7.22
N LEU A 418 9.50 26.74 6.86
CA LEU A 418 10.29 27.90 7.28
C LEU A 418 10.26 28.09 8.81
N ILE A 419 9.10 27.97 9.45
CA ILE A 419 9.02 28.05 10.92
C ILE A 419 9.89 26.94 11.54
N LYS A 420 9.79 25.71 11.04
CA LYS A 420 10.59 24.58 11.51
C LYS A 420 12.10 24.80 11.30
N MET A 421 12.52 25.33 10.16
CA MET A 421 13.92 25.67 9.90
C MET A 421 14.43 26.74 10.88
N TYR A 422 13.61 27.74 11.20
CA TYR A 422 13.93 28.77 12.17
C TYR A 422 14.11 28.19 13.57
N GLU A 423 13.16 27.38 14.05
CA GLU A 423 13.20 26.71 15.33
C GLU A 423 14.43 25.80 15.50
N LEU A 424 14.88 25.18 14.42
CA LEU A 424 16.06 24.32 14.37
C LEU A 424 17.37 25.10 14.14
N HIS A 425 17.34 26.42 14.11
CA HIS A 425 18.49 27.29 13.90
C HIS A 425 19.30 26.90 12.66
N TRP A 426 18.64 26.84 11.52
CA TRP A 426 19.32 26.64 10.24
C TRP A 426 20.19 27.84 9.90
N ASP A 427 21.24 27.61 9.08
CA ASP A 427 22.10 28.67 8.57
C ASP A 427 21.29 29.76 7.89
N ARG A 428 21.61 31.04 8.19
CA ARG A 428 20.84 32.22 7.77
C ARG A 428 20.78 32.36 6.23
N GLU A 429 21.84 31.96 5.52
CA GLU A 429 21.88 32.00 4.05
C GLU A 429 20.94 30.97 3.44
N HIS A 430 21.00 29.71 3.93
CA HIS A 430 20.12 28.65 3.46
C HIS A 430 18.65 28.93 3.78
N TYR A 431 18.39 29.49 4.96
CA TYR A 431 17.07 29.93 5.34
C TYR A 431 16.53 31.02 4.40
N PHE A 432 17.35 32.02 4.08
CA PHE A 432 16.98 33.12 3.19
C PHE A 432 16.65 32.66 1.77
N GLU A 433 17.38 31.70 1.25
CA GLU A 433 17.07 31.10 -0.05
C GLU A 433 15.65 30.48 -0.08
N GLN A 434 15.26 29.77 0.99
CA GLN A 434 13.93 29.16 1.06
C GLN A 434 12.83 30.22 1.29
N LEU A 435 13.12 31.26 2.08
CA LEU A 435 12.21 32.38 2.26
C LEU A 435 11.95 33.11 0.93
N LYS A 436 12.98 33.31 0.12
CA LYS A 436 12.79 33.88 -1.24
C LYS A 436 11.87 33.02 -2.10
N GLN A 437 12.05 31.69 -2.10
CA GLN A 437 11.18 30.80 -2.87
C GLN A 437 9.72 30.88 -2.39
N PHE A 438 9.50 30.99 -1.09
CA PHE A 438 8.17 31.19 -0.53
C PHE A 438 7.52 32.48 -1.03
N LEU A 439 8.27 33.61 -1.05
CA LEU A 439 7.77 34.91 -1.56
C LEU A 439 7.55 34.92 -3.06
N LEU A 440 8.27 34.07 -3.82
CA LEU A 440 8.07 33.94 -5.26
C LEU A 440 6.80 33.19 -5.66
N LEU A 441 6.09 32.57 -4.71
CA LEU A 441 4.92 31.75 -5.01
C LEU A 441 3.77 32.56 -5.66
N ASP A 442 3.64 33.86 -5.35
CA ASP A 442 2.67 34.77 -5.97
C ASP A 442 3.29 35.71 -7.01
N ASN A 443 4.58 35.54 -7.29
CA ASN A 443 5.27 36.36 -8.30
C ASN A 443 5.09 35.73 -9.70
N LEU A 444 4.03 36.16 -10.37
CA LEU A 444 3.55 35.59 -11.62
C LEU A 444 4.34 36.13 -12.83
N GLN A 445 5.20 35.28 -13.40
CA GLN A 445 5.80 35.54 -14.68
C GLN A 445 4.85 35.13 -15.82
N ASN A 446 4.69 35.95 -16.84
CA ASN A 446 3.91 35.65 -18.05
C ASN A 446 2.38 35.53 -17.91
N ILE A 447 1.77 36.09 -16.88
CA ILE A 447 0.31 36.10 -16.73
C ILE A 447 -0.26 37.44 -17.19
N ASP A 448 -1.44 37.38 -17.82
CA ASP A 448 -2.18 38.59 -18.23
C ASP A 448 -2.44 39.49 -17.01
N ARG A 449 -2.09 40.77 -17.15
CA ARG A 449 -2.21 41.77 -16.05
C ARG A 449 -3.66 41.95 -15.58
N GLY A 450 -4.62 41.83 -16.47
CA GLY A 450 -6.04 41.94 -16.12
C GLY A 450 -6.51 40.75 -15.31
N PHE A 451 -6.09 39.53 -15.67
CA PHE A 451 -6.35 38.33 -14.90
C PHE A 451 -5.69 38.42 -13.51
N ALA A 452 -4.42 38.79 -13.44
CA ALA A 452 -3.70 38.95 -12.17
C ALA A 452 -4.38 39.96 -11.25
N PHE A 453 -4.78 41.13 -11.78
CA PHE A 453 -5.55 42.13 -11.04
C PHE A 453 -6.85 41.53 -10.46
N ASN A 454 -7.65 40.87 -11.30
CA ASN A 454 -8.90 40.27 -10.87
C ASN A 454 -8.68 39.16 -9.81
N PHE A 455 -7.64 38.34 -9.97
CA PHE A 455 -7.31 37.27 -9.02
C PHE A 455 -6.89 37.86 -7.68
N PHE A 456 -5.87 38.70 -7.62
CA PHE A 456 -5.33 39.20 -6.34
C PHE A 456 -6.24 40.23 -5.64
N SER A 457 -7.17 40.84 -6.34
CA SER A 457 -8.20 41.67 -5.70
C SER A 457 -9.24 40.88 -4.91
N LYS A 458 -9.36 39.56 -5.17
CA LYS A 458 -10.37 38.66 -4.57
C LYS A 458 -9.76 37.56 -3.72
N ASN A 459 -8.61 37.01 -4.13
CA ASN A 459 -7.95 35.86 -3.49
C ASN A 459 -6.74 36.37 -2.69
N HIS A 460 -6.85 36.31 -1.38
CA HIS A 460 -5.86 36.87 -0.45
C HIS A 460 -5.07 35.81 0.31
N GLY A 461 -5.27 34.49 0.03
CA GLY A 461 -4.76 33.42 0.86
C GLY A 461 -3.24 33.37 0.95
N ILE A 462 -2.52 33.43 -0.20
CA ILE A 462 -1.05 33.45 -0.19
C ILE A 462 -0.55 34.66 0.60
N ARG A 463 -1.11 35.85 0.37
CA ARG A 463 -0.69 37.11 1.02
C ARG A 463 -0.98 37.08 2.54
N LEU A 464 -2.09 36.46 2.98
CA LEU A 464 -2.35 36.18 4.40
C LEU A 464 -1.24 35.33 5.04
N LEU A 465 -0.74 34.34 4.31
CA LEU A 465 0.32 33.46 4.78
C LEU A 465 1.69 34.15 4.80
N HIS A 466 2.00 34.99 3.77
CA HIS A 466 3.21 35.81 3.76
C HIS A 466 3.22 36.79 4.94
N ILE A 467 2.13 37.55 5.16
CA ILE A 467 2.04 38.47 6.29
C ILE A 467 2.05 37.70 7.62
N GLY A 468 1.35 36.57 7.71
CA GLY A 468 1.42 35.70 8.89
C GLY A 468 2.83 35.23 9.21
N MET A 469 3.72 35.07 8.22
CA MET A 469 5.15 34.81 8.44
C MET A 469 5.90 36.06 8.90
N ALA A 470 5.56 37.24 8.38
CA ALA A 470 6.13 38.50 8.87
C ALA A 470 5.81 38.77 10.35
N LEU A 471 4.56 38.44 10.78
CA LEU A 471 4.17 38.54 12.19
C LEU A 471 5.00 37.60 13.08
N PHE A 472 5.29 36.39 12.57
CA PHE A 472 6.19 35.45 13.27
C PHE A 472 7.61 36.04 13.43
N PHE A 473 8.15 36.69 12.39
CA PHE A 473 9.46 37.32 12.47
C PHE A 473 9.48 38.49 13.46
N LEU A 474 8.47 39.36 13.47
CA LEU A 474 8.38 40.46 14.41
C LEU A 474 8.32 39.99 15.85
N GLU A 475 7.58 38.93 16.16
CA GLU A 475 7.53 38.31 17.49
C GLU A 475 8.88 37.78 17.95
N ASN A 476 9.70 37.31 17.00
CA ASN A 476 11.05 36.80 17.27
C ASN A 476 12.16 37.87 17.13
N ASN A 477 11.80 39.17 17.04
CA ASN A 477 12.73 40.29 16.88
C ASN A 477 13.58 40.27 15.59
N GLU A 478 13.07 39.61 14.55
CA GLU A 478 13.71 39.52 13.23
C GLU A 478 13.07 40.55 12.25
N GLU A 479 13.12 41.84 12.61
CA GLU A 479 12.49 42.92 11.84
C GLU A 479 12.98 43.00 10.40
N GLU A 480 14.24 42.66 10.12
CA GLU A 480 14.81 42.62 8.77
C GLU A 480 14.00 41.72 7.83
N TRP A 481 13.63 40.54 8.27
CA TRP A 481 12.82 39.59 7.50
C TRP A 481 11.38 40.06 7.32
N ALA A 482 10.82 40.71 8.33
CA ALA A 482 9.49 41.31 8.21
C ALA A 482 9.48 42.45 7.21
N ARG A 483 10.52 43.30 7.20
CA ARG A 483 10.71 44.36 6.21
C ARG A 483 10.87 43.82 4.79
N LEU A 484 11.54 42.69 4.60
CA LEU A 484 11.63 42.01 3.31
C LEU A 484 10.24 41.63 2.78
N ILE A 485 9.38 41.07 3.63
CA ILE A 485 8.00 40.72 3.28
C ILE A 485 7.17 41.98 2.99
N ALA A 486 7.32 43.03 3.81
CA ALA A 486 6.63 44.31 3.54
C ALA A 486 7.03 44.91 2.20
N LYS A 487 8.32 44.85 1.84
CA LYS A 487 8.79 45.27 0.51
C LYS A 487 8.21 44.43 -0.61
N ASP A 488 8.08 43.13 -0.43
CA ASP A 488 7.46 42.20 -1.39
C ASP A 488 5.99 42.58 -1.68
N THR A 489 5.23 43.02 -0.66
CA THR A 489 3.84 43.47 -0.86
C THR A 489 3.71 44.67 -1.78
N MET A 490 4.80 45.40 -2.09
CA MET A 490 4.75 46.54 -3.01
C MET A 490 4.51 46.13 -4.48
N GLN A 491 4.76 44.87 -4.81
CA GLN A 491 4.36 44.33 -6.12
C GLN A 491 2.83 44.34 -6.27
N ASP A 492 2.09 44.07 -5.19
CA ASP A 492 0.62 44.18 -5.19
C ASP A 492 0.18 45.67 -5.33
N TYR A 493 0.92 46.60 -4.74
CA TYR A 493 0.64 48.03 -4.92
C TYR A 493 0.78 48.46 -6.38
N ASP A 494 1.82 48.00 -7.06
CA ASP A 494 2.08 48.30 -8.48
C ASP A 494 1.03 47.64 -9.41
N LEU A 495 0.53 46.44 -9.02
CA LEU A 495 -0.48 45.73 -9.78
C LEU A 495 -1.89 46.27 -9.56
N LEU A 496 -2.31 46.46 -8.30
CA LEU A 496 -3.67 46.80 -7.91
C LEU A 496 -3.96 48.32 -7.94
N GLY A 497 -2.91 49.13 -7.86
CA GLY A 497 -3.03 50.55 -7.66
C GLY A 497 -3.41 50.92 -6.21
N LYS A 498 -3.20 52.18 -5.85
CA LYS A 498 -3.26 52.69 -4.47
C LYS A 498 -4.59 52.35 -3.75
N GLU A 499 -5.72 52.65 -4.36
CA GLU A 499 -7.03 52.52 -3.71
C GLU A 499 -7.38 51.02 -3.46
N THR A 500 -7.28 50.19 -4.49
CA THR A 500 -7.57 48.75 -4.39
C THR A 500 -6.60 48.04 -3.44
N PHE A 501 -5.31 48.42 -3.49
CA PHE A 501 -4.29 47.90 -2.58
C PHE A 501 -4.67 48.18 -1.11
N HIS A 502 -4.98 49.42 -0.75
CA HIS A 502 -5.36 49.72 0.64
C HIS A 502 -6.62 48.99 1.09
N LYS A 503 -7.62 48.87 0.20
CA LYS A 503 -8.83 48.09 0.49
C LYS A 503 -8.49 46.60 0.75
N THR A 504 -7.67 46.03 -0.12
CA THR A 504 -7.21 44.62 -0.01
C THR A 504 -6.42 44.39 1.26
N MET A 505 -5.45 45.26 1.56
CA MET A 505 -4.65 45.11 2.81
C MET A 505 -5.47 45.28 4.05
N ASN A 506 -6.42 46.22 4.11
CA ASN A 506 -7.34 46.32 5.23
C ASN A 506 -8.19 45.07 5.43
N THR A 507 -8.62 44.41 4.34
CA THR A 507 -9.33 43.13 4.39
C THR A 507 -8.44 42.01 4.93
N ILE A 508 -7.19 41.94 4.50
CA ILE A 508 -6.19 40.98 4.96
C ILE A 508 -5.92 41.16 6.46
N TYR A 509 -5.66 42.39 6.90
CA TYR A 509 -5.43 42.65 8.34
C TYR A 509 -6.62 42.30 9.20
N ALA A 510 -7.84 42.67 8.77
CA ALA A 510 -9.06 42.28 9.47
C ALA A 510 -9.20 40.73 9.59
N ARG A 511 -8.94 40.02 8.49
CA ARG A 511 -8.98 38.54 8.50
C ARG A 511 -7.94 37.94 9.43
N LEU A 512 -6.71 38.45 9.45
CA LEU A 512 -5.66 38.00 10.39
C LEU A 512 -6.04 38.29 11.83
N GLN A 513 -6.60 39.48 12.11
CA GLN A 513 -6.95 39.92 13.46
C GLN A 513 -8.11 39.12 14.07
N PHE A 514 -9.08 38.72 13.24
CA PHE A 514 -10.27 38.02 13.71
C PHE A 514 -10.25 36.50 13.42
N SER A 515 -9.17 35.97 12.84
CA SER A 515 -9.04 34.54 12.63
C SER A 515 -8.77 33.80 13.94
N GLY A 516 -9.50 32.71 14.16
CA GLY A 516 -9.21 31.75 15.23
C GLY A 516 -8.39 30.56 14.74
N PRO A 517 -7.84 29.74 15.64
CA PRO A 517 -7.02 28.59 15.29
C PRO A 517 -7.80 27.47 14.58
N THR A 518 -9.11 27.47 14.70
CA THR A 518 -9.98 26.43 14.15
C THR A 518 -11.05 27.01 13.22
N PHE A 519 -11.42 26.24 12.22
CA PHE A 519 -12.64 26.48 11.44
C PHE A 519 -13.87 25.90 12.16
N TRP A 520 -15.05 26.35 11.78
CA TRP A 520 -16.33 25.81 12.19
C TRP A 520 -16.71 24.52 11.45
N GLU A 521 -16.00 24.18 10.38
CA GLU A 521 -16.16 22.95 9.59
C GLU A 521 -15.01 22.00 9.83
N ASP A 522 -15.31 20.71 9.81
CA ASP A 522 -14.29 19.66 9.79
C ASP A 522 -13.92 19.32 8.35
N THR A 523 -12.62 19.21 8.11
CA THR A 523 -12.06 18.89 6.79
C THR A 523 -11.26 17.58 6.87
N ASP A 524 -10.76 17.07 5.75
CA ASP A 524 -9.88 15.89 5.71
C ASP A 524 -8.63 16.03 6.61
N ARG A 525 -8.32 17.25 7.09
CA ARG A 525 -7.23 17.58 8.03
C ARG A 525 -7.71 18.03 9.41
N GLY A 526 -8.96 17.75 9.72
CA GLY A 526 -9.62 18.34 10.87
C GLY A 526 -10.02 19.80 10.63
N ASN A 527 -10.25 20.53 11.71
CA ASN A 527 -10.76 21.90 11.67
C ASN A 527 -9.68 22.99 11.78
N VAL A 528 -8.42 22.69 11.44
CA VAL A 528 -7.29 23.64 11.54
C VAL A 528 -7.42 24.76 10.52
N ASN A 529 -7.40 26.01 11.00
CA ASN A 529 -7.40 27.19 10.13
C ASN A 529 -5.98 27.51 9.65
N ILE A 530 -5.72 27.28 8.34
CA ILE A 530 -4.39 27.50 7.74
C ILE A 530 -3.97 28.97 7.72
N TYR A 531 -4.91 29.90 7.78
CA TYR A 531 -4.63 31.36 7.76
C TYR A 531 -4.43 31.95 9.16
N TYR A 532 -4.64 31.17 10.21
CA TYR A 532 -4.42 31.65 11.57
C TYR A 532 -2.95 31.96 11.83
N SER A 533 -2.72 33.09 12.49
CA SER A 533 -1.42 33.45 13.06
C SER A 533 -1.58 33.72 14.56
N PRO A 534 -0.79 33.06 15.42
CA PRO A 534 -0.83 33.31 16.86
C PRO A 534 -0.27 34.72 17.26
N HIS A 535 0.44 35.41 16.33
CA HIS A 535 1.14 36.67 16.58
C HIS A 535 0.34 37.88 16.11
N GLN A 536 -0.97 37.89 16.35
CA GLN A 536 -1.88 38.97 15.93
C GLN A 536 -1.55 40.33 16.56
N ASN A 537 -0.93 40.34 17.72
CA ASN A 537 -0.40 41.54 18.39
C ASN A 537 0.59 42.34 17.55
N GLN A 538 1.29 41.71 16.60
CA GLN A 538 2.28 42.32 15.72
C GLN A 538 1.68 42.98 14.46
N ILE A 539 0.37 42.87 14.22
CA ILE A 539 -0.28 43.39 13.02
C ILE A 539 -0.07 44.91 12.85
N ASN A 540 -0.18 45.69 13.92
CA ASN A 540 -0.01 47.13 13.87
C ASN A 540 1.43 47.51 13.55
N VAL A 541 2.41 46.82 14.11
CA VAL A 541 3.84 47.03 13.84
C VAL A 541 4.12 46.76 12.34
N PHE A 542 3.64 45.63 11.83
CA PHE A 542 3.80 45.30 10.42
C PHE A 542 3.13 46.33 9.49
N ARG A 543 1.95 46.83 9.87
CA ARG A 543 1.23 47.86 9.12
C ARG A 543 2.02 49.20 9.05
N GLU A 544 2.68 49.58 10.15
CA GLU A 544 3.56 50.75 10.17
C GLU A 544 4.73 50.58 9.21
N ILE A 545 5.43 49.44 9.26
CA ILE A 545 6.53 49.10 8.35
C ILE A 545 6.06 49.14 6.89
N GLN A 546 4.90 48.59 6.56
CA GLN A 546 4.36 48.62 5.20
C GLN A 546 4.04 50.03 4.74
N ASN A 547 3.47 50.87 5.60
CA ASN A 547 3.16 52.28 5.27
C ASN A 547 4.42 53.09 4.98
N GLU A 548 5.57 52.80 5.61
CA GLU A 548 6.85 53.43 5.23
C GLU A 548 7.17 53.19 3.75
N TYR A 549 7.04 51.96 3.24
CA TYR A 549 7.29 51.63 1.84
C TYR A 549 6.26 52.28 0.91
N VAL A 550 4.98 52.32 1.29
CA VAL A 550 3.94 53.02 0.50
C VAL A 550 4.24 54.52 0.41
N GLY A 551 4.74 55.13 1.47
CA GLY A 551 5.14 56.55 1.49
C GLY A 551 6.33 56.88 0.59
N MET A 552 7.21 55.91 0.33
CA MET A 552 8.38 56.01 -0.54
C MET A 552 8.04 55.87 -2.04
N GLN A 553 6.86 55.35 -2.38
CA GLN A 553 6.45 55.22 -3.80
C GLN A 553 6.23 56.60 -4.45
N PRO A 554 6.68 56.79 -5.70
CA PRO A 554 6.45 58.05 -6.40
C PRO A 554 4.94 58.32 -6.53
N LYS A 555 4.53 59.53 -6.17
CA LYS A 555 3.12 59.93 -6.35
C LYS A 555 2.77 59.77 -7.82
N PRO A 556 1.66 59.10 -8.17
CA PRO A 556 1.26 58.99 -9.56
C PRO A 556 1.22 60.39 -10.19
N ALA A 557 1.89 60.55 -11.33
CA ALA A 557 1.83 61.80 -12.07
C ALA A 557 0.35 62.15 -12.29
N LYS A 558 -0.07 63.32 -11.83
CA LYS A 558 -1.42 63.83 -12.14
C LYS A 558 -1.52 63.83 -13.66
N VAL A 559 -2.33 62.92 -14.21
CA VAL A 559 -2.78 63.03 -15.59
C VAL A 559 -3.62 64.29 -15.63
N ILE A 560 -3.06 65.35 -16.26
CA ILE A 560 -3.74 66.61 -16.56
C ILE A 560 -4.69 66.33 -17.70
#